data_0cd71be2f3ead2e6410112d667bbe5e3
#
_entry.id   0cd71be2f3ead2e6410112d667bbe5e3
#
_cell.length_a   1.000
_cell.length_b   1.000
_cell.length_c   1.000
_cell.angle_alpha   90.00
_cell.angle_beta   90.00
_cell.angle_gamma   90.00
#
_symmetry.space_group_name_H-M   'P 1'
#
loop_
_entity.id
_entity.type
_entity.pdbx_description
1 polymer ?
#
loop_
_entity_poly.entity_id
_entity_poly.type
_entity_poly.pdbx_seq_one_letter_code
_entity_poly.pdbx_strand_id
1 'polypeptide(L)'
;MADVAIMEYKTSSKDLYLVSCGWEKCGATHSYGPAVRNYYMLHFILKGQGHYYLNNKHYKLNENQCFLTEPGTVTLYKAEPTNPWTYTWICFNGDYVPHLLKQSNLNTDNPIINLSCNQTIYEIIKEMLSYHQLTPANECYLQSKLYLIFAKLH
;
A
#
# COMPACT_ATOMS: atom_id res chain seq x y z
N MET A 1 6.25 -17.41 11.09
CA MET A 1 5.14 -17.46 10.12
C MET A 1 4.48 -16.10 10.04
N ALA A 2 4.13 -15.67 8.85
CA ALA A 2 3.43 -14.41 8.64
C ALA A 2 1.92 -14.65 8.48
N ASP A 3 1.12 -13.76 9.08
CA ASP A 3 -0.32 -13.72 8.83
C ASP A 3 -0.58 -12.71 7.73
N VAL A 4 -1.36 -13.10 6.73
CA VAL A 4 -1.68 -12.26 5.60
C VAL A 4 -3.16 -12.37 5.24
N ALA A 5 -3.76 -11.25 4.91
CA ALA A 5 -5.06 -11.20 4.26
C ALA A 5 -4.95 -10.34 3.02
N ILE A 6 -5.46 -10.83 1.90
CA ILE A 6 -5.35 -10.17 0.61
C ILE A 6 -6.65 -10.33 -0.17
N MET A 7 -7.02 -9.29 -0.91
CA MET A 7 -8.12 -9.33 -1.86
C MET A 7 -7.67 -8.73 -3.18
N GLU A 8 -7.89 -9.46 -4.27
CA GLU A 8 -7.73 -8.95 -5.62
C GLU A 8 -9.09 -8.55 -6.18
N TYR A 9 -9.11 -7.51 -6.99
CA TYR A 9 -10.35 -6.92 -7.45
C TYR A 9 -10.20 -6.37 -8.88
N LYS A 10 -11.26 -6.54 -9.69
CA LYS A 10 -11.31 -5.98 -11.04
C LYS A 10 -12.49 -5.04 -11.16
N THR A 11 -12.25 -3.88 -11.74
CA THR A 11 -13.26 -2.86 -11.97
C THR A 11 -13.16 -2.30 -13.38
N SER A 12 -14.24 -1.68 -13.85
CA SER A 12 -14.28 -0.95 -15.12
C SER A 12 -13.90 0.52 -15.00
N SER A 13 -13.65 1.03 -13.79
CA SER A 13 -13.21 2.41 -13.57
C SER A 13 -11.85 2.66 -14.22
N LYS A 14 -11.64 3.87 -14.77
CA LYS A 14 -10.40 4.29 -15.41
C LYS A 14 -9.65 5.34 -14.64
N ASP A 15 -10.32 6.15 -13.84
CA ASP A 15 -9.71 7.28 -13.15
C ASP A 15 -8.88 6.82 -11.95
N LEU A 16 -9.47 6.01 -11.11
CA LEU A 16 -8.84 5.40 -9.95
C LEU A 16 -9.52 4.07 -9.67
N TYR A 17 -8.76 3.00 -9.53
CA TYR A 17 -9.33 1.70 -9.21
C TYR A 17 -8.39 0.85 -8.36
N LEU A 18 -9.00 0.03 -7.52
CA LEU A 18 -8.32 -0.91 -6.66
C LEU A 18 -7.89 -2.14 -7.47
N VAL A 19 -6.63 -2.55 -7.32
CA VAL A 19 -6.10 -3.82 -7.85
C VAL A 19 -6.12 -4.88 -6.76
N SER A 20 -5.58 -4.58 -5.59
CA SER A 20 -5.62 -5.45 -4.41
C SER A 20 -5.43 -4.63 -3.13
N CYS A 21 -5.79 -5.22 -2.02
CA CYS A 21 -5.47 -4.69 -0.70
C CYS A 21 -5.29 -5.83 0.28
N GLY A 22 -4.63 -5.56 1.39
CA GLY A 22 -4.43 -6.56 2.40
C GLY A 22 -3.58 -6.08 3.56
N TRP A 23 -3.16 -7.02 4.38
CA TRP A 23 -2.24 -6.79 5.48
C TRP A 23 -1.40 -8.03 5.72
N GLU A 24 -0.24 -7.85 6.29
CA GLU A 24 0.65 -8.95 6.62
C GLU A 24 1.44 -8.64 7.88
N LYS A 25 1.45 -9.60 8.80
CA LYS A 25 2.38 -9.63 9.92
C LYS A 25 3.60 -10.44 9.46
N CYS A 26 4.67 -9.75 9.15
CA CYS A 26 5.85 -10.36 8.53
C CYS A 26 6.72 -11.07 9.55
N GLY A 27 7.36 -12.15 9.11
CA GLY A 27 8.41 -12.81 9.87
C GLY A 27 9.77 -12.17 9.68
N ALA A 28 10.75 -12.62 10.45
CA ALA A 28 12.11 -12.06 10.45
C ALA A 28 12.83 -12.17 9.10
N THR A 29 12.44 -13.13 8.27
CA THR A 29 13.07 -13.39 6.97
C THR A 29 12.24 -12.89 5.80
N HIS A 30 11.12 -12.22 6.07
CA HIS A 30 10.23 -11.73 5.01
C HIS A 30 10.96 -10.75 4.10
N SER A 31 10.88 -11.01 2.80
CA SER A 31 11.47 -10.19 1.76
C SER A 31 10.63 -10.31 0.50
N TYR A 32 10.46 -9.20 -0.23
CA TYR A 32 9.79 -9.17 -1.50
C TYR A 32 10.63 -8.40 -2.52
N GLY A 33 10.96 -9.08 -3.61
CA GLY A 33 11.75 -8.50 -4.70
C GLY A 33 13.18 -9.04 -4.74
N PRO A 34 14.03 -8.47 -5.61
CA PRO A 34 13.72 -7.35 -6.53
C PRO A 34 12.58 -7.69 -7.49
N ALA A 35 11.67 -6.75 -7.70
CA ALA A 35 10.51 -6.97 -8.57
C ALA A 35 10.07 -5.67 -9.24
N VAL A 36 9.39 -5.82 -10.38
CA VAL A 36 8.73 -4.74 -11.11
C VAL A 36 7.24 -5.04 -11.14
N ARG A 37 6.41 -4.03 -10.91
CA ARG A 37 4.96 -4.16 -10.90
C ARG A 37 4.31 -3.32 -11.99
N ASN A 38 3.04 -3.63 -12.33
CA ASN A 38 2.25 -2.89 -13.32
C ASN A 38 1.31 -1.86 -12.68
N TYR A 39 1.38 -1.69 -11.37
CA TYR A 39 0.47 -0.84 -10.61
C TYR A 39 1.22 -0.13 -9.50
N TYR A 40 0.56 0.87 -8.93
CA TYR A 40 1.05 1.59 -7.75
C TYR A 40 0.74 0.80 -6.49
N MET A 41 1.59 0.92 -5.49
CA MET A 41 1.35 0.38 -4.15
C MET A 41 1.68 1.43 -3.09
N LEU A 42 0.85 1.48 -2.06
CA LEU A 42 1.17 2.18 -0.82
C LEU A 42 1.16 1.16 0.31
N HIS A 43 2.26 1.09 1.03
CA HIS A 43 2.40 0.28 2.24
C HIS A 43 2.41 1.18 3.46
N PHE A 44 1.56 0.87 4.42
CA PHE A 44 1.40 1.63 5.67
C PHE A 44 1.93 0.79 6.82
N ILE A 45 2.98 1.26 7.49
CA ILE A 45 3.64 0.50 8.55
C ILE A 45 2.86 0.66 9.85
N LEU A 46 2.39 -0.45 10.40
CA LEU A 46 1.58 -0.48 11.61
C LEU A 46 2.42 -0.70 12.86
N LYS A 47 3.42 -1.57 12.77
CA LYS A 47 4.37 -1.90 13.84
C LYS A 47 5.68 -2.34 13.24
N GLY A 48 6.74 -2.29 14.04
CA GLY A 48 8.03 -2.82 13.66
C GLY A 48 8.77 -1.96 12.66
N GLN A 49 9.74 -2.56 12.01
CA GLN A 49 10.66 -1.88 11.11
C GLN A 49 10.93 -2.72 9.87
N GLY A 50 11.33 -2.05 8.81
CA GLY A 50 11.74 -2.70 7.59
C GLY A 50 12.62 -1.80 6.73
N HIS A 51 13.02 -2.35 5.60
CA HIS A 51 13.94 -1.71 4.67
C HIS A 51 13.32 -1.67 3.29
N TYR A 52 13.41 -0.53 2.63
CA TYR A 52 12.93 -0.31 1.28
C TYR A 52 14.08 0.18 0.39
N TYR A 53 14.27 -0.48 -0.73
CA TYR A 53 15.35 -0.18 -1.69
C TYR A 53 14.73 0.26 -3.02
N LEU A 54 15.07 1.45 -3.46
CA LEU A 54 14.57 2.06 -4.69
C LEU A 54 15.66 2.94 -5.29
N ASN A 55 15.98 2.77 -6.58
CA ASN A 55 16.94 3.60 -7.32
C ASN A 55 18.28 3.72 -6.61
N ASN A 56 18.85 2.61 -6.14
CA ASN A 56 20.11 2.54 -5.40
C ASN A 56 20.12 3.29 -4.06
N LYS A 57 18.92 3.64 -3.56
CA LYS A 57 18.74 4.24 -2.24
C LYS A 57 18.15 3.23 -1.28
N HIS A 58 18.55 3.32 -0.03
CA HIS A 58 18.06 2.50 1.07
C HIS A 58 17.31 3.37 2.07
N TYR A 59 16.08 2.99 2.37
CA TYR A 59 15.23 3.66 3.35
C TYR A 59 14.90 2.68 4.46
N LYS A 60 15.14 3.06 5.70
CA LYS A 60 14.65 2.32 6.86
C LYS A 60 13.35 2.94 7.31
N LEU A 61 12.30 2.11 7.43
CA LEU A 61 10.97 2.55 7.81
C LEU A 61 10.57 2.03 9.17
N ASN A 62 9.80 2.85 9.87
CA ASN A 62 9.22 2.56 11.17
C ASN A 62 7.69 2.70 11.10
N GLU A 63 7.02 2.37 12.19
CA GLU A 63 5.59 2.65 12.30
C GLU A 63 5.30 4.14 12.09
N ASN A 64 4.09 4.46 11.66
CA ASN A 64 3.64 5.80 11.27
C ASN A 64 4.35 6.34 10.03
N GLN A 65 4.80 5.47 9.17
CA GLN A 65 5.31 5.81 7.84
C GLN A 65 4.60 5.02 6.76
N CYS A 66 4.65 5.56 5.54
CA CYS A 66 4.09 4.95 4.34
C CYS A 66 5.13 5.03 3.23
N PHE A 67 5.26 3.99 2.42
CA PHE A 67 6.12 4.05 1.24
C PHE A 67 5.37 3.72 -0.04
N LEU A 68 5.79 4.40 -1.12
CA LEU A 68 5.21 4.28 -2.45
C LEU A 68 6.08 3.38 -3.33
N THR A 69 5.41 2.48 -4.06
CA THR A 69 5.98 1.76 -5.20
C THR A 69 5.24 2.18 -6.47
N GLU A 70 5.98 2.61 -7.49
CA GLU A 70 5.40 3.01 -8.77
C GLU A 70 5.56 1.91 -9.83
N PRO A 71 4.64 1.83 -10.81
CA PRO A 71 4.77 0.89 -11.92
C PRO A 71 6.08 1.08 -12.67
N GLY A 72 6.66 -0.02 -13.14
CA GLY A 72 7.85 0.01 -13.96
C GLY A 72 9.16 0.25 -13.22
N THR A 73 9.13 0.38 -11.88
CA THR A 73 10.34 0.56 -11.08
C THR A 73 10.75 -0.76 -10.42
N VAL A 74 12.06 -0.99 -10.32
CA VAL A 74 12.60 -2.15 -9.60
C VAL A 74 12.68 -1.80 -8.12
N THR A 75 12.00 -2.57 -7.29
CA THR A 75 11.96 -2.34 -5.84
C THR A 75 12.22 -3.63 -5.08
N LEU A 76 12.77 -3.47 -3.89
CA LEU A 76 12.97 -4.54 -2.91
C LEU A 76 12.57 -4.00 -1.54
N TYR A 77 11.78 -4.74 -0.80
CA TYR A 77 11.52 -4.41 0.59
C TYR A 77 11.57 -5.67 1.46
N LYS A 78 12.05 -5.51 2.68
CA LYS A 78 12.22 -6.62 3.61
C LYS A 78 12.07 -6.18 5.05
N ALA A 79 11.57 -7.09 5.89
CA ALA A 79 11.44 -6.86 7.31
C ALA A 79 12.81 -6.73 8.00
N GLU A 80 12.89 -5.91 9.04
CA GLU A 80 14.03 -5.92 9.97
C GLU A 80 13.99 -7.21 10.78
N PRO A 81 15.03 -8.06 10.72
CA PRO A 81 15.01 -9.36 11.41
C PRO A 81 14.76 -9.28 12.92
N THR A 82 15.26 -8.23 13.58
CA THR A 82 15.15 -8.07 15.04
C THR A 82 13.85 -7.42 15.46
N ASN A 83 13.11 -6.81 14.53
CA ASN A 83 11.85 -6.12 14.81
C ASN A 83 10.99 -6.09 13.53
N PRO A 84 10.54 -7.25 13.03
CA PRO A 84 9.88 -7.32 11.73
C PRO A 84 8.57 -6.56 11.71
N TRP A 85 8.32 -5.86 10.62
CA TRP A 85 7.15 -5.02 10.47
C TRP A 85 5.86 -5.82 10.25
N THR A 86 4.76 -5.19 10.67
CA THR A 86 3.41 -5.49 10.22
C THR A 86 2.96 -4.30 9.39
N TYR A 87 2.45 -4.54 8.20
CA TYR A 87 1.95 -3.47 7.33
C TYR A 87 0.60 -3.81 6.72
N THR A 88 -0.09 -2.79 6.26
CA THR A 88 -1.27 -2.92 5.41
C THR A 88 -0.97 -2.19 4.10
N TRP A 89 -1.61 -2.61 3.00
CA TRP A 89 -1.33 -2.04 1.69
C TRP A 89 -2.57 -1.89 0.83
N ILE A 90 -2.47 -0.99 -0.13
CA ILE A 90 -3.35 -0.90 -1.29
C ILE A 90 -2.51 -0.93 -2.56
N CYS A 91 -2.99 -1.69 -3.56
CA CYS A 91 -2.50 -1.66 -4.93
C CYS A 91 -3.59 -1.04 -5.78
N PHE A 92 -3.22 -0.07 -6.60
CA PHE A 92 -4.20 0.71 -7.37
C PHE A 92 -3.58 1.20 -8.67
N ASN A 93 -4.47 1.64 -9.56
CA ASN A 93 -4.04 2.26 -10.81
C ASN A 93 -5.12 3.25 -11.24
N GLY A 94 -4.88 3.94 -12.35
CA GLY A 94 -5.82 4.88 -12.93
C GLY A 94 -5.17 6.16 -13.42
N ASP A 95 -5.85 6.83 -14.32
CA ASP A 95 -5.33 8.05 -14.96
C ASP A 95 -5.21 9.23 -14.00
N TYR A 96 -5.98 9.21 -12.90
CA TYR A 96 -5.96 10.27 -11.89
C TYR A 96 -4.86 10.08 -10.83
N VAL A 97 -4.22 8.91 -10.78
CA VAL A 97 -3.22 8.59 -9.75
C VAL A 97 -2.05 9.57 -9.72
N PRO A 98 -1.44 9.97 -10.86
CA PRO A 98 -0.33 10.93 -10.81
C PRO A 98 -0.71 12.24 -10.13
N HIS A 99 -1.95 12.72 -10.34
CA HIS A 99 -2.45 13.93 -9.69
C HIS A 99 -2.59 13.75 -8.17
N LEU A 100 -3.15 12.62 -7.73
CA LEU A 100 -3.32 12.31 -6.30
C LEU A 100 -1.97 12.23 -5.59
N LEU A 101 -1.01 11.55 -6.18
CA LEU A 101 0.33 11.40 -5.61
C LEU A 101 1.07 12.73 -5.53
N LYS A 102 0.92 13.58 -6.55
CA LYS A 102 1.50 14.92 -6.54
C LYS A 102 0.97 15.77 -5.38
N GLN A 103 -0.31 15.68 -5.10
CA GLN A 103 -0.93 16.38 -3.97
C GLN A 103 -0.36 15.94 -2.62
N SER A 104 0.08 14.70 -2.52
CA SER A 104 0.71 14.14 -1.30
C SER A 104 2.23 14.27 -1.30
N ASN A 105 2.80 14.90 -2.33
CA ASN A 105 4.25 15.02 -2.53
C ASN A 105 4.97 13.65 -2.52
N LEU A 106 4.32 12.63 -3.07
CA LEU A 106 4.86 11.29 -3.22
C LEU A 106 5.32 11.04 -4.65
N ASN A 107 6.56 10.57 -4.79
CA ASN A 107 7.14 10.16 -6.07
C ASN A 107 8.38 9.29 -5.81
N THR A 108 9.08 8.85 -6.87
CA THR A 108 10.28 8.01 -6.74
C THR A 108 11.46 8.71 -6.08
N ASP A 109 11.52 10.04 -6.10
CA ASP A 109 12.55 10.81 -5.40
C ASP A 109 12.19 11.07 -3.94
N ASN A 110 10.90 11.04 -3.62
CA ASN A 110 10.34 11.22 -2.28
C ASN A 110 9.29 10.14 -2.02
N PRO A 111 9.71 8.87 -1.85
CA PRO A 111 8.77 7.75 -1.79
C PRO A 111 8.18 7.48 -0.41
N ILE A 112 8.54 8.25 0.60
CA ILE A 112 8.14 8.00 1.99
C ILE A 112 7.49 9.25 2.57
N ILE A 113 6.37 9.05 3.26
CA ILE A 113 5.72 10.10 4.05
C ILE A 113 5.46 9.60 5.47
N ASN A 114 5.43 10.53 6.41
CA ASN A 114 5.04 10.26 7.78
C ASN A 114 3.52 10.42 7.91
N LEU A 115 2.87 9.46 8.54
CA LEU A 115 1.41 9.45 8.71
C LEU A 115 1.07 9.00 10.12
N SER A 116 0.20 9.75 10.79
CA SER A 116 -0.32 9.36 12.11
C SER A 116 -1.58 8.50 12.05
N CYS A 117 -2.11 8.24 10.84
CA CYS A 117 -3.41 7.58 10.63
C CYS A 117 -3.32 6.13 10.13
N ASN A 118 -2.15 5.49 10.20
CA ASN A 118 -1.97 4.15 9.65
C ASN A 118 -2.94 3.13 10.26
N GLN A 119 -3.21 3.22 11.55
CA GLN A 119 -4.18 2.33 12.21
C GLN A 119 -5.59 2.54 11.64
N THR A 120 -6.00 3.77 11.41
CA THR A 120 -7.29 4.09 10.78
C THR A 120 -7.37 3.52 9.37
N ILE A 121 -6.30 3.65 8.59
CA ILE A 121 -6.21 3.08 7.23
C ILE A 121 -6.31 1.55 7.30
N TYR A 122 -5.66 0.92 8.24
CA TYR A 122 -5.78 -0.51 8.46
C TYR A 122 -7.23 -0.95 8.74
N GLU A 123 -7.94 -0.21 9.59
CA GLU A 123 -9.35 -0.51 9.87
C GLU A 123 -10.22 -0.38 8.60
N ILE A 124 -9.95 0.61 7.75
CA ILE A 124 -10.63 0.77 6.47
C ILE A 124 -10.35 -0.44 5.57
N ILE A 125 -9.10 -0.86 5.45
CA ILE A 125 -8.72 -2.00 4.61
C ILE A 125 -9.31 -3.31 5.14
N LYS A 126 -9.34 -3.52 6.45
CA LYS A 126 -10.01 -4.68 7.04
C LYS A 126 -11.49 -4.74 6.66
N GLU A 127 -12.15 -3.60 6.69
CA GLU A 127 -13.55 -3.50 6.25
C GLU A 127 -13.68 -3.82 4.76
N MET A 128 -12.78 -3.29 3.91
CA MET A 128 -12.77 -3.60 2.48
C MET A 128 -12.63 -5.10 2.20
N LEU A 129 -11.83 -5.81 2.97
CA LEU A 129 -11.60 -7.25 2.81
C LEU A 129 -12.87 -8.08 3.02
N SER A 130 -13.89 -7.55 3.66
CA SER A 130 -15.18 -8.22 3.81
C SER A 130 -16.10 -8.10 2.59
N TYR A 131 -15.73 -7.27 1.60
CA TYR A 131 -16.53 -7.00 0.38
C TYR A 131 -15.88 -7.60 -0.86
N HIS A 132 -15.64 -8.91 -0.85
CA HIS A 132 -14.89 -9.62 -1.89
C HIS A 132 -15.74 -10.09 -3.08
N GLN A 133 -17.06 -9.93 -3.03
CA GLN A 133 -17.94 -10.28 -4.17
C GLN A 133 -18.08 -9.08 -5.11
N LEU A 134 -18.01 -9.36 -6.41
CA LEU A 134 -18.18 -8.35 -7.46
C LEU A 134 -19.64 -8.04 -7.70
N THR A 135 -20.21 -7.16 -6.88
CA THR A 135 -21.55 -6.61 -7.08
C THR A 135 -21.43 -5.10 -7.32
N PRO A 136 -22.40 -4.46 -8.03
CA PRO A 136 -22.36 -3.01 -8.20
C PRO A 136 -22.27 -2.23 -6.89
N ALA A 137 -22.96 -2.69 -5.85
CA ALA A 137 -22.92 -2.06 -4.53
C ALA A 137 -21.53 -2.18 -3.91
N ASN A 138 -20.90 -3.35 -3.97
CA ASN A 138 -19.57 -3.57 -3.43
C ASN A 138 -18.51 -2.80 -4.23
N GLU A 139 -18.65 -2.69 -5.54
CA GLU A 139 -17.78 -1.89 -6.38
C GLU A 139 -17.80 -0.42 -5.94
N CYS A 140 -18.99 0.15 -5.77
CA CYS A 140 -19.12 1.52 -5.27
C CYS A 140 -18.56 1.68 -3.86
N TYR A 141 -18.81 0.71 -3.00
CA TYR A 141 -18.30 0.72 -1.63
C TYR A 141 -16.76 0.73 -1.60
N LEU A 142 -16.13 -0.20 -2.32
CA LEU A 142 -14.68 -0.29 -2.40
C LEU A 142 -14.07 0.97 -3.00
N GLN A 143 -14.68 1.51 -4.04
CA GLN A 143 -14.26 2.75 -4.68
C GLN A 143 -14.31 3.93 -3.68
N SER A 144 -15.37 4.02 -2.89
CA SER A 144 -15.51 5.06 -1.88
C SER A 144 -14.42 4.96 -0.80
N LYS A 145 -14.09 3.74 -0.38
CA LYS A 145 -13.04 3.50 0.61
C LYS A 145 -11.64 3.80 0.07
N LEU A 146 -11.40 3.50 -1.19
CA LEU A 146 -10.14 3.85 -1.84
C LEU A 146 -9.94 5.37 -1.85
N TYR A 147 -10.94 6.14 -2.23
CA TYR A 147 -10.88 7.60 -2.17
C TYR A 147 -10.71 8.10 -0.72
N LEU A 148 -11.36 7.48 0.24
CA LEU A 148 -11.21 7.84 1.65
C LEU A 148 -9.77 7.66 2.12
N ILE A 149 -9.10 6.58 1.70
CA ILE A 149 -7.69 6.37 2.02
C ILE A 149 -6.83 7.51 1.46
N PHE A 150 -7.06 7.91 0.21
CA PHE A 150 -6.34 9.05 -0.36
C PHE A 150 -6.60 10.35 0.39
N ALA A 151 -7.83 10.57 0.86
CA ALA A 151 -8.14 11.73 1.70
C ALA A 151 -7.33 11.75 3.00
N LYS A 152 -6.98 10.59 3.55
CA LYS A 152 -6.17 10.48 4.76
C LYS A 152 -4.68 10.78 4.55
N LEU A 153 -4.23 10.87 3.30
CA LEU A 153 -2.83 11.19 3.00
C LEU A 153 -2.51 12.70 3.11
N HIS A 154 -3.52 13.53 3.32
CA HIS A 154 -3.37 15.00 3.37
C HIS A 154 -3.47 15.58 4.77
#